data_d38e6c3d43c1c1c73231c5beae7d23f6
#
_entry.id   d38e6c3d43c1c1c73231c5beae7d23f6
#
_cell.length_a   1.000
_cell.length_b   1.000
_cell.length_c   1.000
_cell.angle_alpha   90.00
_cell.angle_beta   90.00
_cell.angle_gamma   90.00
#
_symmetry.space_group_name_H-M   'P 1'
#
loop_
_entity.id
_entity.type
_entity.pdbx_description
1 polymer ?
#
loop_
_entity_poly.entity_id
_entity_poly.type
_entity_poly.pdbx_seq_one_letter_code
_entity_poly.pdbx_strand_id
1 'polypeptide(L)'
;EGTPAIINNSFLERAGIDPATAIFQDDPNSEEAEPYINVFAVREEDADNEDIKKLAELWHTDAVQKGVDEDSAGTSVQVERSQEDLQKILDKLEADLD
;
A
#
# COMPACT_ATOMS: atom_id res chain seq x y z
N GLU A 1 25.13 15.70 -3.00
CA GLU A 1 25.21 15.07 -4.34
C GLU A 1 26.04 13.79 -4.29
N GLY A 2 25.60 12.75 -5.03
CA GLY A 2 26.33 11.49 -5.15
C GLY A 2 26.08 10.46 -4.03
N THR A 3 25.25 10.78 -3.01
CA THR A 3 24.88 9.81 -1.96
C THR A 3 23.50 9.22 -2.27
N PRO A 4 23.37 7.90 -2.40
CA PRO A 4 22.07 7.27 -2.62
C PRO A 4 21.19 7.38 -1.36
N ALA A 5 19.90 7.55 -1.57
CA ALA A 5 18.90 7.59 -0.49
C ALA A 5 17.66 6.79 -0.91
N ILE A 6 17.00 6.19 0.08
CA ILE A 6 15.72 5.52 -0.10
C ILE A 6 14.64 6.49 0.38
N ILE A 7 13.66 6.76 -0.48
CA ILE A 7 12.59 7.72 -0.20
C ILE A 7 11.24 7.06 -0.51
N ASN A 8 10.33 7.09 0.45
CA ASN A 8 8.96 6.65 0.22
C ASN A 8 8.28 7.59 -0.79
N ASN A 9 7.52 7.01 -1.71
CA ASN A 9 6.87 7.75 -2.79
C ASN A 9 5.95 8.89 -2.30
N SER A 10 5.33 8.76 -1.16
CA SER A 10 4.45 9.78 -0.56
C SER A 10 5.18 11.09 -0.17
N PHE A 11 6.49 11.08 -0.13
CA PHE A 11 7.31 12.27 0.19
C PHE A 11 7.92 12.94 -1.03
N LEU A 12 7.88 12.31 -2.21
CA LEU A 12 8.58 12.78 -3.41
C LEU A 12 8.08 14.15 -3.88
N GLU A 13 6.77 14.32 -3.98
CA GLU A 13 6.16 15.59 -4.41
C GLU A 13 6.52 16.74 -3.48
N ARG A 14 6.40 16.52 -2.18
CA ARG A 14 6.72 17.53 -1.15
C ARG A 14 8.20 17.92 -1.15
N ALA A 15 9.06 17.00 -1.55
CA ALA A 15 10.50 17.23 -1.68
C ALA A 15 10.88 17.80 -3.04
N GLY A 16 9.94 17.94 -3.97
CA GLY A 16 10.20 18.40 -5.33
C GLY A 16 11.03 17.43 -6.15
N ILE A 17 10.95 16.12 -5.85
CA ILE A 17 11.70 15.06 -6.52
C ILE A 17 10.81 14.40 -7.57
N ASP A 18 11.29 14.37 -8.81
CA ASP A 18 10.61 13.64 -9.89
C ASP A 18 10.84 12.14 -9.73
N PRO A 19 9.77 11.32 -9.57
CA PRO A 19 9.90 9.87 -9.45
C PRO A 19 10.66 9.22 -10.61
N ALA A 20 10.57 9.80 -11.81
CA ALA A 20 11.26 9.28 -12.99
C ALA A 20 12.79 9.36 -12.90
N THR A 21 13.31 10.11 -11.94
CA THR A 21 14.75 10.22 -11.71
C THR A 21 15.31 9.13 -10.78
N ALA A 22 14.47 8.25 -10.25
CA ALA A 22 14.92 7.14 -9.43
C ALA A 22 15.85 6.21 -10.22
N ILE A 23 16.94 5.82 -9.60
CA ILE A 23 17.87 4.83 -10.19
C ILE A 23 17.39 3.39 -9.99
N PHE A 24 16.49 3.18 -9.03
CA PHE A 24 15.84 1.90 -8.74
C PHE A 24 14.49 2.16 -8.09
N GLN A 25 13.50 1.34 -8.40
CA GLN A 25 12.19 1.32 -7.75
C GLN A 25 11.83 -0.14 -7.47
N ASP A 26 11.27 -0.40 -6.30
CA ASP A 26 10.71 -1.71 -5.99
C ASP A 26 9.41 -1.96 -6.77
N ASP A 27 9.07 -3.23 -6.93
CA ASP A 27 7.81 -3.64 -7.55
C ASP A 27 6.78 -3.88 -6.45
N PRO A 28 5.72 -3.03 -6.34
CA PRO A 28 4.70 -3.19 -5.31
C PRO A 28 3.84 -4.45 -5.49
N ASN A 29 3.91 -5.11 -6.63
CA ASN A 29 3.21 -6.38 -6.90
C ASN A 29 4.09 -7.61 -6.66
N SER A 30 5.33 -7.43 -6.24
CA SER A 30 6.24 -8.54 -5.94
C SER A 30 5.86 -9.24 -4.64
N GLU A 31 6.31 -10.48 -4.47
CA GLU A 31 6.13 -11.23 -3.21
C GLU A 31 6.85 -10.55 -2.05
N GLU A 32 8.01 -9.97 -2.30
CA GLU A 32 8.79 -9.25 -1.30
C GLU A 32 8.09 -7.98 -0.80
N ALA A 33 7.19 -7.41 -1.59
CA ALA A 33 6.41 -6.23 -1.21
C ALA A 33 5.14 -6.56 -0.41
N GLU A 34 4.71 -7.81 -0.35
CA GLU A 34 3.48 -8.21 0.36
C GLU A 34 3.43 -7.76 1.82
N PRO A 35 4.53 -7.82 2.62
CA PRO A 35 4.54 -7.33 4.00
C PRO A 35 4.23 -5.85 4.15
N TYR A 36 4.35 -5.08 3.08
CA TYR A 36 4.23 -3.62 3.08
C TYR A 36 2.92 -3.11 2.46
N ILE A 37 1.99 -4.01 2.12
CA ILE A 37 0.67 -3.64 1.61
C ILE A 37 -0.08 -2.87 2.70
N ASN A 38 -0.55 -1.67 2.37
CA ASN A 38 -1.41 -0.90 3.26
C ASN A 38 -2.81 -1.52 3.29
N VAL A 39 -3.35 -1.70 4.48
CA VAL A 39 -4.62 -2.39 4.71
C VAL A 39 -5.52 -1.63 5.66
N PHE A 40 -6.82 -1.92 5.61
CA PHE A 40 -7.75 -1.56 6.67
C PHE A 40 -7.64 -2.62 7.77
N ALA A 41 -7.01 -2.27 8.88
CA ALA A 41 -6.89 -3.14 10.05
C ALA A 41 -8.01 -2.87 11.02
N VAL A 42 -8.68 -3.94 11.47
CA VAL A 42 -9.79 -3.88 12.42
C VAL A 42 -9.56 -4.90 13.54
N ARG A 43 -10.30 -4.74 14.63
CA ARG A 43 -10.32 -5.76 15.68
C ARG A 43 -11.00 -7.03 15.16
N GLU A 44 -10.62 -8.18 15.71
CA GLU A 44 -11.19 -9.48 15.31
C GLU A 44 -12.73 -9.49 15.40
N GLU A 45 -13.27 -8.91 16.46
CA GLU A 45 -14.72 -8.79 16.68
C GLU A 45 -15.45 -7.93 15.64
N ASP A 46 -14.73 -7.06 14.95
CA ASP A 46 -15.25 -6.16 13.91
C ASP A 46 -15.01 -6.66 12.49
N ALA A 47 -14.38 -7.83 12.32
CA ALA A 47 -14.00 -8.36 11.01
C ALA A 47 -15.17 -8.51 10.03
N ASP A 48 -16.38 -8.78 10.55
CA ASP A 48 -17.60 -8.94 9.76
C ASP A 48 -18.52 -7.72 9.79
N ASN A 49 -18.06 -6.60 10.32
CA ASN A 49 -18.84 -5.36 10.39
C ASN A 49 -19.10 -4.81 8.99
N GLU A 50 -20.38 -4.76 8.59
CA GLU A 50 -20.79 -4.34 7.25
C GLU A 50 -20.47 -2.87 6.95
N ASP A 51 -20.51 -2.01 7.95
CA ASP A 51 -20.19 -0.58 7.77
C ASP A 51 -18.71 -0.37 7.49
N ILE A 52 -17.84 -1.15 8.14
CA ILE A 52 -16.40 -1.13 7.89
C ILE A 52 -16.09 -1.71 6.52
N LYS A 53 -16.75 -2.79 6.12
CA LYS A 53 -16.62 -3.36 4.77
C LYS A 53 -17.02 -2.36 3.69
N LYS A 54 -18.10 -1.62 3.88
CA LYS A 54 -18.51 -0.55 2.97
C LYS A 54 -17.46 0.56 2.89
N LEU A 55 -16.86 0.93 4.00
CA LEU A 55 -15.79 1.94 4.01
C LEU A 55 -14.58 1.46 3.19
N ALA A 56 -14.21 0.20 3.33
CA ALA A 56 -13.14 -0.39 2.54
C ALA A 56 -13.48 -0.43 1.03
N GLU A 57 -14.74 -0.73 0.67
CA GLU A 57 -15.19 -0.70 -0.72
C GLU A 57 -15.12 0.70 -1.32
N LEU A 58 -15.37 1.75 -0.55
CA LEU A 58 -15.26 3.14 -1.00
C LEU A 58 -13.84 3.52 -1.44
N TRP A 59 -12.82 2.87 -0.87
CA TRP A 59 -11.43 3.05 -1.28
C TRP A 59 -11.22 2.71 -2.76
N HIS A 60 -11.94 1.72 -3.29
CA HIS A 60 -11.85 1.27 -4.67
C HIS A 60 -12.73 2.06 -5.64
N THR A 61 -13.38 3.13 -5.19
CA THR A 61 -14.17 4.00 -6.07
C THR A 61 -13.25 4.88 -6.92
N ASP A 62 -13.70 5.24 -8.12
CA ASP A 62 -12.95 6.09 -9.04
C ASP A 62 -12.58 7.44 -8.41
N ALA A 63 -13.50 8.03 -7.63
CA ALA A 63 -13.27 9.31 -6.97
C ALA A 63 -12.11 9.27 -5.97
N VAL A 64 -12.04 8.22 -5.14
CA VAL A 64 -10.97 8.04 -4.16
C VAL A 64 -9.66 7.70 -4.86
N GLN A 65 -9.68 6.79 -5.83
CA GLN A 65 -8.47 6.40 -6.57
C GLN A 65 -7.89 7.57 -7.37
N LYS A 66 -8.73 8.45 -7.90
CA LYS A 66 -8.28 9.69 -8.54
C LYS A 66 -7.54 10.59 -7.54
N GLY A 67 -8.08 10.76 -6.34
CA GLY A 67 -7.43 11.53 -5.29
C GLY A 67 -6.08 10.95 -4.86
N VAL A 68 -6.00 9.63 -4.73
CA VAL A 68 -4.75 8.92 -4.43
C VAL A 68 -3.72 9.10 -5.55
N ASP A 69 -4.15 9.00 -6.80
CA ASP A 69 -3.29 9.18 -7.96
C ASP A 69 -2.73 10.60 -8.03
N GLU A 70 -3.57 11.60 -7.78
CA GLU A 70 -3.16 13.00 -7.73
C GLU A 70 -2.18 13.27 -6.57
N ASP A 71 -2.46 12.77 -5.37
CA ASP A 71 -1.61 12.98 -4.19
C ASP A 71 -0.23 12.30 -4.32
N SER A 72 -0.19 11.17 -5.01
CA SER A 72 1.04 10.40 -5.21
C SER A 72 1.78 10.72 -6.51
N ALA A 73 1.29 11.69 -7.31
CA ALA A 73 1.83 12.00 -8.64
C ALA A 73 1.93 10.74 -9.54
N GLY A 74 0.92 9.86 -9.45
CA GLY A 74 0.86 8.63 -10.24
C GLY A 74 1.78 7.50 -9.78
N THR A 75 2.39 7.60 -8.60
CA THR A 75 3.33 6.57 -8.10
C THR A 75 2.67 5.49 -7.25
N SER A 76 1.45 5.72 -6.77
CA SER A 76 0.72 4.72 -5.99
C SER A 76 0.12 3.65 -6.88
N VAL A 77 0.21 2.40 -6.43
CA VAL A 77 -0.35 1.23 -7.11
C VAL A 77 -1.45 0.64 -6.23
N GLN A 78 -2.63 0.46 -6.81
CA GLN A 78 -3.71 -0.25 -6.16
C GLN A 78 -3.40 -1.74 -6.16
N VAL A 79 -3.24 -2.32 -4.97
CA VAL A 79 -3.04 -3.75 -4.79
C VAL A 79 -4.32 -4.36 -4.24
N GLU A 80 -4.87 -5.34 -4.97
CA GLU A 80 -6.06 -6.07 -4.54
C GLU A 80 -5.67 -7.41 -3.96
N ARG A 81 -6.12 -7.66 -2.73
CA ARG A 81 -6.00 -8.95 -2.05
C ARG A 81 -7.29 -9.24 -1.30
N SER A 82 -7.74 -10.48 -1.30
CA SER A 82 -8.85 -10.92 -0.47
C SER A 82 -8.45 -10.90 1.01
N GLN A 83 -9.45 -10.88 1.91
CA GLN A 83 -9.20 -11.01 3.34
C GLN A 83 -8.46 -12.30 3.69
N GLU A 84 -8.77 -13.39 2.99
CA GLU A 84 -8.09 -14.68 3.14
C GLU A 84 -6.61 -14.60 2.73
N ASP A 85 -6.31 -13.93 1.63
CA ASP A 85 -4.94 -13.76 1.16
C ASP A 85 -4.12 -12.87 2.10
N LEU A 86 -4.71 -11.80 2.62
CA LEU A 86 -4.08 -10.95 3.63
C LEU A 86 -3.80 -11.72 4.92
N GLN A 87 -4.71 -12.59 5.34
CA GLN A 87 -4.50 -13.44 6.50
C GLN A 87 -3.33 -14.41 6.31
N LYS A 88 -3.21 -15.02 5.11
CA LYS A 88 -2.06 -15.88 4.79
C LYS A 88 -0.73 -15.15 4.83
N ILE A 89 -0.71 -13.89 4.36
CA ILE A 89 0.49 -13.05 4.43
C ILE A 89 0.86 -12.77 5.90
N LEU A 90 -0.12 -12.45 6.73
CA LEU A 90 0.07 -12.23 8.17
C LEU A 90 0.61 -13.50 8.85
N ASP A 91 -0.01 -14.64 8.60
CA ASP A 91 0.41 -15.93 9.17
C ASP A 91 1.87 -16.27 8.81
N LYS A 92 2.25 -15.99 7.57
CA LYS A 92 3.64 -16.16 7.11
C LYS A 92 4.61 -15.24 7.86
N LEU A 93 4.23 -13.97 8.01
CA LEU A 93 5.04 -13.00 8.75
C LEU A 93 5.20 -13.38 10.22
N GLU A 94 4.14 -13.83 10.86
CA GLU A 94 4.18 -14.29 12.26
C GLU A 94 5.07 -15.53 12.42
N ALA A 95 5.02 -16.46 11.46
CA ALA A 95 5.88 -17.63 11.45
C ALA A 95 7.37 -17.27 11.31
N ASP A 96 7.68 -16.21 10.57
CA ASP A 96 9.06 -15.74 10.39
C ASP A 96 9.61 -15.02 11.63
N LEU A 97 8.75 -14.61 12.56
CA LEU A 97 9.14 -13.99 13.84
C LEU A 97 9.61 -15.01 14.88
N ASP A 98 9.26 -16.26 14.73
CA ASP A 98 9.67 -17.36 15.59
C ASP A 98 11.01 -17.98 15.07
#